data_6f3f8e7a525e385e4bd5c6da49f44483
#
_entry.id   6f3f8e7a525e385e4bd5c6da49f44483
#
_cell.length_a   1.000
_cell.length_b   1.000
_cell.length_c   1.000
_cell.angle_alpha   90.00
_cell.angle_beta   90.00
_cell.angle_gamma   90.00
#
_symmetry.space_group_name_H-M   'P 1'
#
loop_
_entity.id
_entity.type
_entity.pdbx_description
1 polymer ?
#
loop_
_entity_poly.entity_id
_entity_poly.type
_entity_poly.pdbx_seq_one_letter_code
_entity_poly.pdbx_strand_id
1 'polypeptide(L)'
;MYKVVAFDLDGTIAETFPVIFDSFRKIVYKYTNKLVDDKTILATFGANEIGMLKKLIPDAPKNILDDFYKQYRESHRQLTKPFDGIIKLIDWLKNNDVIIPMVTGKGSISSQISLEQLGMSDTFSPVLIGSADGPNKIDNFKKLLKQYQITPDEMAYVADTVGDVKACREVEIACYSAAWSKYADAEKLKLVNENVYPSVADLLAQFKASQ
;
A
#
# COMPACT_ATOMS: atom_id res chain seq x y z
N MET A 1 -9.14 -21.71 -5.16
CA MET A 1 -9.32 -20.23 -5.10
C MET A 1 -9.00 -19.75 -3.69
N TYR A 2 -8.37 -18.56 -3.54
CA TYR A 2 -8.10 -17.97 -2.24
C TYR A 2 -9.40 -17.56 -1.53
N LYS A 3 -9.45 -17.70 -0.20
CA LYS A 3 -10.54 -17.17 0.64
C LYS A 3 -10.33 -15.69 0.95
N VAL A 4 -9.06 -15.26 1.01
CA VAL A 4 -8.66 -13.89 1.30
C VAL A 4 -7.63 -13.41 0.27
N VAL A 5 -7.88 -12.27 -0.36
CA VAL A 5 -6.91 -11.56 -1.20
C VAL A 5 -6.73 -10.16 -0.62
N ALA A 6 -5.63 -9.95 0.09
CA ALA A 6 -5.29 -8.66 0.66
C ALA A 6 -4.55 -7.77 -0.37
N PHE A 7 -4.68 -6.45 -0.23
CA PHE A 7 -4.06 -5.49 -1.14
C PHE A 7 -3.22 -4.46 -0.38
N ASP A 8 -2.08 -4.08 -0.95
CA ASP A 8 -1.44 -2.81 -0.61
C ASP A 8 -2.19 -1.65 -1.27
N LEU A 9 -1.86 -0.43 -0.86
CA LEU A 9 -2.47 0.79 -1.41
C LEU A 9 -1.54 1.48 -2.42
N ASP A 10 -0.35 1.89 -1.94
CA ASP A 10 0.59 2.71 -2.70
C ASP A 10 1.25 1.91 -3.82
N GLY A 11 1.16 2.38 -5.07
CA GLY A 11 1.71 1.65 -6.21
C GLY A 11 0.94 0.37 -6.61
N THR A 12 -0.07 -0.01 -5.82
CA THR A 12 -0.87 -1.22 -6.04
C THR A 12 -2.31 -0.88 -6.42
N ILE A 13 -3.04 -0.17 -5.58
CA ILE A 13 -4.40 0.31 -5.87
C ILE A 13 -4.36 1.60 -6.68
N ALA A 14 -3.47 2.53 -6.35
CA ALA A 14 -3.33 3.81 -7.04
C ALA A 14 -1.88 4.32 -7.06
N GLU A 15 -1.59 5.23 -8.00
CA GLU A 15 -0.27 5.87 -8.14
C GLU A 15 -0.10 7.00 -7.13
N THR A 16 0.04 6.67 -5.87
CA THR A 16 0.07 7.63 -4.76
C THR A 16 1.45 8.23 -4.48
N PHE A 17 2.52 7.72 -5.08
CA PHE A 17 3.88 8.22 -4.86
C PHE A 17 4.03 9.74 -5.10
N PRO A 18 3.47 10.32 -6.18
CA PRO A 18 3.55 11.77 -6.39
C PRO A 18 2.87 12.56 -5.25
N VAL A 19 1.76 12.04 -4.72
CA VAL A 19 1.04 12.65 -3.59
C VAL A 19 1.90 12.60 -2.32
N ILE A 20 2.53 11.45 -2.05
CA ILE A 20 3.43 11.25 -0.91
C ILE A 20 4.59 12.23 -1.01
N PHE A 21 5.31 12.26 -2.13
CA PHE A 21 6.47 13.11 -2.30
C PHE A 21 6.14 14.59 -2.20
N ASP A 22 5.07 15.05 -2.83
CA ASP A 22 4.62 16.45 -2.73
C ASP A 22 4.30 16.84 -1.28
N SER A 23 3.60 15.97 -0.57
CA SER A 23 3.22 16.22 0.82
C SER A 23 4.43 16.31 1.75
N PHE A 24 5.33 15.34 1.67
CA PHE A 24 6.54 15.36 2.51
C PHE A 24 7.47 16.52 2.17
N ARG A 25 7.68 16.83 0.88
CA ARG A 25 8.51 17.98 0.48
C ARG A 25 7.98 19.29 1.06
N LYS A 26 6.68 19.53 0.94
CA LYS A 26 6.05 20.76 1.43
C LYS A 26 6.12 20.88 2.96
N ILE A 27 5.90 19.78 3.67
CA ILE A 27 5.98 19.76 5.13
C ILE A 27 7.43 19.91 5.60
N VAL A 28 8.38 19.19 5.03
CA VAL A 28 9.79 19.35 5.36
C VAL A 28 10.25 20.79 5.10
N TYR A 29 9.92 21.35 3.95
CA TYR A 29 10.26 22.72 3.64
C TYR A 29 9.64 23.73 4.62
N LYS A 30 8.34 23.56 4.95
CA LYS A 30 7.63 24.42 5.90
C LYS A 30 8.33 24.51 7.26
N TYR A 31 8.81 23.37 7.76
CA TYR A 31 9.35 23.29 9.12
C TYR A 31 10.88 23.41 9.21
N THR A 32 11.61 23.17 8.14
CA THR A 32 13.07 23.15 8.17
C THR A 32 13.72 24.14 7.19
N ASN A 33 12.93 24.72 6.27
CA ASN A 33 13.40 25.52 5.14
C ASN A 33 14.40 24.75 4.25
N LYS A 34 14.37 23.39 4.27
CA LYS A 34 15.24 22.54 3.45
C LYS A 34 14.42 21.83 2.37
N LEU A 35 15.01 21.71 1.18
CA LEU A 35 14.46 20.87 0.12
C LEU A 35 14.91 19.43 0.32
N VAL A 36 14.00 18.48 0.10
CA VAL A 36 14.29 17.04 0.11
C VAL A 36 13.87 16.44 -1.23
N ASP A 37 14.68 15.51 -1.73
CA ASP A 37 14.39 14.76 -2.95
C ASP A 37 13.61 13.49 -2.65
N ASP A 38 13.11 12.84 -3.71
CA ASP A 38 12.34 11.60 -3.60
C ASP A 38 13.15 10.48 -2.95
N LYS A 39 14.45 10.41 -3.24
CA LYS A 39 15.33 9.39 -2.69
C LYS A 39 15.43 9.50 -1.16
N THR A 40 15.53 10.71 -0.65
CA THR A 40 15.56 10.98 0.80
C THR A 40 14.24 10.57 1.46
N ILE A 41 13.10 10.85 0.81
CA ILE A 41 11.77 10.44 1.31
C ILE A 41 11.66 8.92 1.28
N LEU A 42 12.00 8.27 0.16
CA LEU A 42 11.96 6.81 0.01
C LEU A 42 12.84 6.08 1.04
N ALA A 43 13.99 6.66 1.42
CA ALA A 43 14.86 6.09 2.44
C ALA A 43 14.20 6.02 3.84
N THR A 44 13.07 6.70 4.06
CA THR A 44 12.31 6.65 5.32
C THR A 44 11.20 5.61 5.31
N PHE A 45 10.91 5.01 4.16
CA PHE A 45 9.85 4.02 4.01
C PHE A 45 10.05 2.80 4.92
N GLY A 46 8.97 2.05 5.13
CA GLY A 46 8.88 0.96 6.10
C GLY A 46 8.21 1.37 7.41
N ALA A 47 8.27 2.66 7.80
CA ALA A 47 7.43 3.24 8.82
C ALA A 47 6.25 3.99 8.16
N ASN A 48 5.16 4.21 8.92
CA ASN A 48 4.08 5.09 8.48
C ASN A 48 4.53 6.57 8.50
N GLU A 49 3.64 7.49 8.08
CA GLU A 49 3.94 8.93 8.01
C GLU A 49 4.43 9.54 9.32
N ILE A 50 4.01 8.99 10.46
CA ILE A 50 4.47 9.46 11.79
C ILE A 50 5.96 9.15 11.96
N GLY A 51 6.36 7.90 11.68
CA GLY A 51 7.76 7.48 11.77
C GLY A 51 8.63 8.15 10.69
N MET A 52 8.09 8.34 9.50
CA MET A 52 8.78 9.06 8.41
C MET A 52 9.04 10.52 8.79
N LEU A 53 8.05 11.23 9.34
CA LEU A 53 8.21 12.61 9.80
C LEU A 53 9.24 12.73 10.92
N LYS A 54 9.24 11.80 11.88
CA LYS A 54 10.26 11.76 12.96
C LYS A 54 11.69 11.65 12.39
N LYS A 55 11.88 10.88 11.30
CA LYS A 55 13.19 10.75 10.65
C LYS A 55 13.59 12.01 9.88
N LEU A 56 12.65 12.64 9.18
CA LEU A 56 12.89 13.81 8.34
C LEU A 56 12.98 15.11 9.15
N ILE A 57 12.24 15.20 10.26
CA ILE A 57 12.13 16.38 11.12
C ILE A 57 12.18 15.94 12.60
N PRO A 58 13.36 15.57 13.15
CA PRO A 58 13.47 15.04 14.51
C PRO A 58 12.87 15.96 15.58
N ASP A 59 13.02 17.28 15.43
CA ASP A 59 12.54 18.30 16.37
C ASP A 59 11.18 18.87 15.95
N ALA A 60 10.33 18.05 15.31
CA ALA A 60 9.03 18.48 14.83
C ALA A 60 8.11 18.94 15.96
N PRO A 61 7.35 20.04 15.78
CA PRO A 61 6.37 20.48 16.75
C PRO A 61 5.18 19.51 16.83
N LYS A 62 4.43 19.57 17.94
CA LYS A 62 3.31 18.64 18.21
C LYS A 62 2.21 18.65 17.13
N ASN A 63 2.00 19.79 16.46
CA ASN A 63 0.96 19.95 15.44
C ASN A 63 1.40 19.53 14.01
N ILE A 64 2.61 18.99 13.83
CA ILE A 64 3.10 18.64 12.50
C ILE A 64 2.20 17.63 11.77
N LEU A 65 1.57 16.72 12.50
CA LEU A 65 0.66 15.73 11.92
C LEU A 65 -0.60 16.36 11.35
N ASP A 66 -1.18 17.35 12.03
CA ASP A 66 -2.35 18.07 11.54
C ASP A 66 -2.03 18.79 10.23
N ASP A 67 -0.88 19.45 10.18
CA ASP A 67 -0.39 20.12 8.98
C ASP A 67 -0.08 19.13 7.85
N PHE A 68 0.52 17.98 8.20
CA PHE A 68 0.78 16.92 7.23
C PHE A 68 -0.51 16.38 6.63
N TYR A 69 -1.51 16.03 7.42
CA TYR A 69 -2.76 15.50 6.90
C TYR A 69 -3.55 16.52 6.08
N LYS A 70 -3.49 17.80 6.47
CA LYS A 70 -4.05 18.88 5.65
C LYS A 70 -3.35 18.97 4.29
N GLN A 71 -2.01 18.96 4.29
CA GLN A 71 -1.23 18.97 3.06
C GLN A 71 -1.45 17.72 2.23
N TYR A 72 -1.55 16.55 2.87
CA TYR A 72 -1.80 15.28 2.19
C TYR A 72 -3.15 15.26 1.46
N ARG A 73 -4.22 15.78 2.08
CA ARG A 73 -5.52 15.98 1.41
C ARG A 73 -5.39 16.90 0.20
N GLU A 74 -4.67 17.99 0.33
CA GLU A 74 -4.48 18.95 -0.77
C GLU A 74 -3.73 18.33 -1.93
N SER A 75 -2.60 17.66 -1.65
CA SER A 75 -1.81 16.97 -2.68
C SER A 75 -2.60 15.85 -3.35
N HIS A 76 -3.51 15.18 -2.60
CA HIS A 76 -4.29 14.04 -3.10
C HIS A 76 -5.41 14.44 -4.06
N ARG A 77 -5.80 15.72 -4.12
CA ARG A 77 -6.85 16.21 -5.06
C ARG A 77 -6.52 15.94 -6.54
N GLN A 78 -5.24 15.73 -6.85
CA GLN A 78 -4.78 15.42 -8.21
C GLN A 78 -4.96 13.95 -8.59
N LEU A 79 -5.24 13.08 -7.62
CA LEU A 79 -5.36 11.65 -7.81
C LEU A 79 -6.69 11.16 -7.24
N THR A 80 -7.68 11.01 -8.12
CA THR A 80 -9.06 10.65 -7.75
C THR A 80 -9.51 9.31 -8.30
N LYS A 81 -8.60 8.56 -8.92
CA LYS A 81 -8.91 7.26 -9.54
C LYS A 81 -7.85 6.22 -9.17
N PRO A 82 -8.27 4.97 -8.93
CA PRO A 82 -7.33 3.85 -8.85
C PRO A 82 -6.71 3.55 -10.23
N PHE A 83 -5.75 2.64 -10.27
CA PHE A 83 -5.24 2.11 -11.55
C PHE A 83 -6.36 1.47 -12.38
N ASP A 84 -6.21 1.55 -13.70
CA ASP A 84 -7.17 0.96 -14.62
C ASP A 84 -7.34 -0.54 -14.36
N GLY A 85 -8.59 -0.97 -14.26
CA GLY A 85 -8.93 -2.37 -13.99
C GLY A 85 -9.06 -2.76 -12.52
N ILE A 86 -8.59 -1.95 -11.56
CA ILE A 86 -8.68 -2.26 -10.11
C ILE A 86 -10.14 -2.50 -9.68
N ILE A 87 -11.07 -1.64 -10.08
CA ILE A 87 -12.49 -1.84 -9.73
C ILE A 87 -13.00 -3.17 -10.27
N LYS A 88 -12.69 -3.50 -11.53
CA LYS A 88 -13.10 -4.78 -12.14
C LYS A 88 -12.51 -5.99 -11.41
N LEU A 89 -11.26 -5.90 -10.98
CA LEU A 89 -10.60 -6.95 -10.21
C LEU A 89 -11.28 -7.16 -8.84
N ILE A 90 -11.54 -6.06 -8.14
CA ILE A 90 -12.19 -6.08 -6.83
C ILE A 90 -13.62 -6.62 -6.94
N ASP A 91 -14.40 -6.15 -7.92
CA ASP A 91 -15.77 -6.63 -8.14
C ASP A 91 -15.79 -8.12 -8.48
N TRP A 92 -14.84 -8.58 -9.30
CA TRP A 92 -14.73 -9.99 -9.62
C TRP A 92 -14.40 -10.83 -8.38
N LEU A 93 -13.47 -10.41 -7.53
CA LEU A 93 -13.14 -11.10 -6.28
C LEU A 93 -14.34 -11.14 -5.34
N LYS A 94 -15.05 -10.02 -5.16
CA LYS A 94 -16.27 -9.95 -4.32
C LYS A 94 -17.38 -10.88 -4.84
N ASN A 95 -17.58 -10.93 -6.15
CA ASN A 95 -18.57 -11.81 -6.79
C ASN A 95 -18.23 -13.31 -6.69
N ASN A 96 -17.01 -13.63 -6.26
CA ASN A 96 -16.54 -14.99 -5.99
C ASN A 96 -16.33 -15.24 -4.47
N ASP A 97 -17.02 -14.47 -3.62
CA ASP A 97 -17.00 -14.60 -2.16
C ASP A 97 -15.60 -14.47 -1.51
N VAL A 98 -14.67 -13.77 -2.18
CA VAL A 98 -13.33 -13.52 -1.65
C VAL A 98 -13.37 -12.32 -0.71
N ILE A 99 -12.81 -12.48 0.48
CA ILE A 99 -12.64 -11.39 1.45
C ILE A 99 -11.48 -10.51 1.01
N ILE A 100 -11.68 -9.18 1.02
CA ILE A 100 -10.71 -8.22 0.50
C ILE A 100 -10.27 -7.24 1.59
N PRO A 101 -9.30 -7.59 2.42
CA PRO A 101 -8.67 -6.66 3.35
C PRO A 101 -7.63 -5.77 2.66
N MET A 102 -7.28 -4.66 3.29
CA MET A 102 -6.11 -3.87 2.94
C MET A 102 -5.02 -4.06 4.01
N VAL A 103 -3.76 -4.20 3.57
CA VAL A 103 -2.59 -4.21 4.44
C VAL A 103 -1.59 -3.21 3.87
N THR A 104 -1.51 -2.04 4.48
CA THR A 104 -0.73 -0.92 3.96
C THR A 104 0.33 -0.43 4.94
N GLY A 105 1.40 0.18 4.42
CA GLY A 105 2.41 0.89 5.22
C GLY A 105 1.93 2.24 5.76
N LYS A 106 0.81 2.78 5.26
CA LYS A 106 0.23 4.04 5.73
C LYS A 106 -0.35 3.93 7.14
N GLY A 107 -0.41 5.06 7.84
CA GLY A 107 -1.20 5.19 9.06
C GLY A 107 -2.71 5.30 8.76
N SER A 108 -3.51 5.33 9.84
CA SER A 108 -4.97 5.32 9.74
C SER A 108 -5.52 6.52 8.96
N ILE A 109 -5.06 7.73 9.29
CA ILE A 109 -5.60 8.96 8.69
C ILE A 109 -5.18 9.09 7.22
N SER A 110 -3.93 8.81 6.88
CA SER A 110 -3.46 8.91 5.49
C SER A 110 -4.08 7.84 4.58
N SER A 111 -4.29 6.62 5.08
CA SER A 111 -5.02 5.59 4.33
C SER A 111 -6.49 5.97 4.12
N GLN A 112 -7.17 6.49 5.14
CA GLN A 112 -8.53 6.97 5.03
C GLN A 112 -8.65 8.10 4.00
N ILE A 113 -7.76 9.12 4.05
CA ILE A 113 -7.73 10.21 3.06
C ILE A 113 -7.60 9.64 1.64
N SER A 114 -6.69 8.69 1.43
CA SER A 114 -6.49 8.10 0.11
C SER A 114 -7.74 7.35 -0.37
N LEU A 115 -8.35 6.54 0.47
CA LEU A 115 -9.56 5.79 0.11
C LEU A 115 -10.76 6.71 -0.14
N GLU A 116 -10.92 7.79 0.64
CA GLU A 116 -11.94 8.82 0.40
C GLU A 116 -11.76 9.48 -0.97
N GLN A 117 -10.54 9.92 -1.30
CA GLN A 117 -10.25 10.58 -2.59
C GLN A 117 -10.42 9.66 -3.79
N LEU A 118 -10.18 8.36 -3.62
CA LEU A 118 -10.36 7.34 -4.65
C LEU A 118 -11.82 6.86 -4.77
N GLY A 119 -12.73 7.29 -3.88
CA GLY A 119 -14.11 6.81 -3.82
C GLY A 119 -14.21 5.34 -3.38
N MET A 120 -13.27 4.88 -2.53
CA MET A 120 -13.12 3.48 -2.14
C MET A 120 -13.22 3.25 -0.63
N SER A 121 -13.85 4.15 0.13
CA SER A 121 -13.91 4.11 1.61
C SER A 121 -14.44 2.79 2.17
N ASP A 122 -15.43 2.17 1.51
CA ASP A 122 -16.08 0.94 1.95
C ASP A 122 -15.62 -0.30 1.15
N THR A 123 -14.51 -0.17 0.42
CA THR A 123 -14.06 -1.22 -0.49
C THR A 123 -13.36 -2.36 0.23
N PHE A 124 -12.54 -2.03 1.22
CA PHE A 124 -11.66 -2.95 1.93
C PHE A 124 -12.05 -3.10 3.39
N SER A 125 -12.11 -4.35 3.88
CA SER A 125 -12.40 -4.62 5.29
C SER A 125 -11.74 -5.94 5.73
N PRO A 126 -10.91 -5.90 6.81
CA PRO A 126 -10.43 -4.72 7.52
C PRO A 126 -9.35 -3.95 6.75
N VAL A 127 -9.05 -2.72 7.20
CA VAL A 127 -7.86 -1.98 6.79
C VAL A 127 -6.82 -2.06 7.91
N LEU A 128 -5.72 -2.79 7.66
CA LEU A 128 -4.61 -2.95 8.58
C LEU A 128 -3.48 -1.98 8.20
N ILE A 129 -3.18 -1.09 9.13
CA ILE A 129 -2.29 0.05 8.93
C ILE A 129 -0.83 -0.24 9.28
N GLY A 130 0.08 0.60 8.80
CA GLY A 130 1.49 0.60 9.15
C GLY A 130 1.78 1.13 10.54
N SER A 131 2.97 0.82 11.06
CA SER A 131 3.48 1.29 12.35
C SER A 131 4.45 2.47 12.17
N ALA A 132 4.52 3.34 13.18
CA ALA A 132 5.53 4.39 13.24
C ALA A 132 6.94 3.85 13.52
N ASP A 133 7.04 2.68 14.12
CA ASP A 133 8.30 2.09 14.57
C ASP A 133 9.01 1.26 13.47
N GLY A 134 8.31 0.96 12.38
CA GLY A 134 8.87 0.20 11.26
C GLY A 134 7.87 -0.74 10.59
N PRO A 135 8.35 -1.62 9.70
CA PRO A 135 7.49 -2.54 8.97
C PRO A 135 6.74 -3.51 9.90
N ASN A 136 5.44 -3.69 9.68
CA ASN A 136 4.58 -4.56 10.49
C ASN A 136 3.64 -5.44 9.64
N LYS A 137 3.89 -5.56 8.33
CA LYS A 137 3.03 -6.34 7.43
C LYS A 137 2.97 -7.82 7.82
N ILE A 138 4.07 -8.40 8.27
CA ILE A 138 4.13 -9.79 8.75
C ILE A 138 3.12 -10.01 9.90
N ASP A 139 3.10 -9.12 10.88
CA ASP A 139 2.15 -9.22 12.00
C ASP A 139 0.71 -9.03 11.54
N ASN A 140 0.49 -8.14 10.57
CA ASN A 140 -0.82 -7.91 9.98
C ASN A 140 -1.31 -9.13 9.18
N PHE A 141 -0.44 -9.83 8.44
CA PHE A 141 -0.79 -11.09 7.78
C PHE A 141 -1.15 -12.18 8.79
N LYS A 142 -0.36 -12.35 9.86
CA LYS A 142 -0.66 -13.30 10.95
C LYS A 142 -1.99 -13.00 11.62
N LYS A 143 -2.35 -11.72 11.78
CA LYS A 143 -3.68 -11.31 12.30
C LYS A 143 -4.81 -11.75 11.36
N LEU A 144 -4.67 -11.56 10.04
CA LEU A 144 -5.68 -11.97 9.06
C LEU A 144 -5.86 -13.49 9.04
N LEU A 145 -4.77 -14.27 8.98
CA LEU A 145 -4.82 -15.73 9.03
C LEU A 145 -5.57 -16.22 10.27
N LYS A 146 -5.27 -15.64 11.43
CA LYS A 146 -5.96 -15.97 12.69
C LYS A 146 -7.43 -15.52 12.71
N GLN A 147 -7.71 -14.29 12.25
CA GLN A 147 -9.06 -13.73 12.26
C GLN A 147 -10.02 -14.53 11.41
N TYR A 148 -9.59 -14.96 10.24
CA TYR A 148 -10.43 -15.71 9.31
C TYR A 148 -10.29 -17.24 9.47
N GLN A 149 -9.43 -17.70 10.40
CA GLN A 149 -9.18 -19.12 10.66
C GLN A 149 -8.82 -19.88 9.38
N ILE A 150 -7.91 -19.29 8.57
CA ILE A 150 -7.44 -19.83 7.30
C ILE A 150 -5.97 -20.22 7.36
N THR A 151 -5.57 -21.09 6.45
CA THR A 151 -4.19 -21.48 6.23
C THR A 151 -3.48 -20.53 5.26
N PRO A 152 -2.15 -20.46 5.24
CA PRO A 152 -1.41 -19.56 4.35
C PRO A 152 -1.73 -19.73 2.85
N ASP A 153 -1.95 -20.96 2.39
CA ASP A 153 -2.33 -21.28 1.01
C ASP A 153 -3.73 -20.79 0.60
N GLU A 154 -4.55 -20.42 1.57
CA GLU A 154 -5.88 -19.81 1.35
C GLU A 154 -5.84 -18.29 1.28
N MET A 155 -4.67 -17.67 1.45
CA MET A 155 -4.46 -16.22 1.41
C MET A 155 -3.47 -15.81 0.34
N ALA A 156 -3.76 -14.71 -0.36
CA ALA A 156 -2.84 -14.02 -1.24
C ALA A 156 -2.71 -12.54 -0.88
N TYR A 157 -1.60 -11.94 -1.29
CA TYR A 157 -1.35 -10.51 -1.16
C TYR A 157 -0.91 -9.92 -2.48
N VAL A 158 -1.50 -8.78 -2.86
CA VAL A 158 -1.15 -8.02 -4.07
C VAL A 158 -0.41 -6.75 -3.64
N ALA A 159 0.84 -6.58 -4.09
CA ALA A 159 1.68 -5.45 -3.71
C ALA A 159 2.83 -5.22 -4.70
N ASP A 160 3.49 -4.05 -4.63
CA ASP A 160 4.43 -3.58 -5.63
C ASP A 160 5.90 -3.61 -5.22
N THR A 161 6.24 -4.05 -3.98
CA THR A 161 7.64 -3.98 -3.51
C THR A 161 8.29 -5.34 -3.24
N VAL A 162 9.63 -5.38 -3.35
CA VAL A 162 10.44 -6.54 -2.92
C VAL A 162 10.28 -6.82 -1.42
N GLY A 163 10.04 -5.78 -0.62
CA GLY A 163 9.76 -5.94 0.82
C GLY A 163 8.49 -6.74 1.09
N ASP A 164 7.48 -6.55 0.26
CA ASP A 164 6.22 -7.29 0.34
C ASP A 164 6.39 -8.77 0.00
N VAL A 165 7.16 -9.06 -1.06
CA VAL A 165 7.50 -10.45 -1.41
C VAL A 165 8.20 -11.16 -0.25
N LYS A 166 9.15 -10.49 0.41
CA LYS A 166 9.83 -11.05 1.59
C LYS A 166 8.87 -11.27 2.76
N ALA A 167 7.99 -10.29 3.03
CA ALA A 167 7.00 -10.40 4.10
C ALA A 167 6.01 -11.55 3.85
N CYS A 168 5.57 -11.75 2.61
CA CYS A 168 4.71 -12.87 2.24
C CYS A 168 5.39 -14.22 2.45
N ARG A 169 6.66 -14.34 2.04
CA ARG A 169 7.47 -15.58 2.24
C ARG A 169 7.61 -15.95 3.70
N GLU A 170 7.79 -14.96 4.57
CA GLU A 170 7.96 -15.19 6.02
C GLU A 170 6.72 -15.85 6.66
N VAL A 171 5.54 -15.65 6.07
CA VAL A 171 4.27 -16.23 6.54
C VAL A 171 3.69 -17.25 5.55
N GLU A 172 4.44 -17.63 4.52
CA GLU A 172 4.11 -18.63 3.52
C GLU A 172 2.84 -18.34 2.70
N ILE A 173 2.43 -17.06 2.57
CA ILE A 173 1.31 -16.67 1.71
C ILE A 173 1.79 -16.35 0.29
N ALA A 174 0.90 -16.52 -0.70
CA ALA A 174 1.17 -16.14 -2.08
C ALA A 174 1.31 -14.61 -2.22
N CYS A 175 2.33 -14.16 -2.96
CA CYS A 175 2.51 -12.76 -3.33
C CYS A 175 2.32 -12.59 -4.84
N TYR A 176 1.43 -11.68 -5.23
CA TYR A 176 1.22 -11.25 -6.61
C TYR A 176 1.79 -9.83 -6.77
N SER A 177 2.94 -9.74 -7.46
CA SER A 177 3.67 -8.48 -7.58
C SER A 177 3.05 -7.58 -8.64
N ALA A 178 2.59 -6.41 -8.21
CA ALA A 178 2.04 -5.34 -9.02
C ALA A 178 3.17 -4.55 -9.68
N ALA A 179 3.44 -4.80 -10.96
CA ALA A 179 4.48 -4.10 -11.72
C ALA A 179 3.90 -3.03 -12.68
N TRP A 180 2.71 -2.54 -12.41
CA TRP A 180 2.02 -1.53 -13.23
C TRP A 180 2.22 -0.09 -12.76
N SER A 181 2.70 0.14 -11.55
CA SER A 181 3.14 1.46 -11.11
C SER A 181 4.47 1.82 -11.80
N LYS A 182 4.63 3.08 -12.21
CA LYS A 182 5.90 3.58 -12.73
C LYS A 182 7.02 3.63 -11.69
N TYR A 183 6.69 3.46 -10.41
CA TYR A 183 7.63 3.38 -9.30
C TYR A 183 7.97 1.95 -8.90
N ALA A 184 7.23 0.95 -9.39
CA ALA A 184 7.57 -0.44 -9.18
C ALA A 184 8.83 -0.82 -9.96
N ASP A 185 9.76 -1.49 -9.31
CA ASP A 185 10.97 -2.02 -9.96
C ASP A 185 10.69 -3.45 -10.46
N ALA A 186 10.08 -3.53 -11.65
CA ALA A 186 9.67 -4.79 -12.25
C ALA A 186 10.83 -5.80 -12.39
N GLU A 187 12.05 -5.32 -12.69
CA GLU A 187 13.21 -6.20 -12.84
C GLU A 187 13.63 -6.78 -11.49
N LYS A 188 13.67 -5.97 -10.44
CA LYS A 188 13.94 -6.51 -9.09
C LYS A 188 12.84 -7.43 -8.59
N LEU A 189 11.57 -7.15 -8.91
CA LEU A 189 10.46 -8.03 -8.56
C LEU A 189 10.62 -9.41 -9.22
N LYS A 190 10.95 -9.48 -10.51
CA LYS A 190 11.20 -10.74 -11.24
C LYS A 190 12.35 -11.57 -10.69
N LEU A 191 13.37 -10.93 -10.09
CA LEU A 191 14.48 -11.63 -9.46
C LEU A 191 14.07 -12.38 -8.17
N VAL A 192 12.96 -11.97 -7.56
CA VAL A 192 12.53 -12.51 -6.25
C VAL A 192 11.14 -13.12 -6.25
N ASN A 193 10.37 -12.98 -7.33
CA ASN A 193 9.01 -13.52 -7.42
C ASN A 193 8.69 -13.95 -8.86
N GLU A 194 8.07 -15.10 -9.02
CA GLU A 194 7.59 -15.59 -10.32
C GLU A 194 6.25 -14.94 -10.72
N ASN A 195 5.45 -14.53 -9.73
CA ASN A 195 4.13 -13.93 -9.91
C ASN A 195 4.24 -12.40 -10.06
N VAL A 196 4.75 -11.91 -11.19
CA VAL A 196 4.91 -10.48 -11.48
C VAL A 196 4.03 -10.09 -12.67
N TYR A 197 3.14 -9.12 -12.46
CA TYR A 197 2.12 -8.75 -13.43
C TYR A 197 2.31 -7.30 -13.90
N PRO A 198 2.45 -7.07 -15.21
CA PRO A 198 2.65 -5.72 -15.77
C PRO A 198 1.36 -4.90 -15.82
N SER A 199 0.20 -5.54 -15.67
CA SER A 199 -1.09 -4.85 -15.61
C SER A 199 -2.07 -5.54 -14.67
N VAL A 200 -3.06 -4.78 -14.20
CA VAL A 200 -4.19 -5.31 -13.41
C VAL A 200 -5.01 -6.32 -14.23
N ALA A 201 -5.09 -6.12 -15.55
CA ALA A 201 -5.81 -7.03 -16.44
C ALA A 201 -5.16 -8.42 -16.51
N ASP A 202 -3.82 -8.48 -16.53
CA ASP A 202 -3.08 -9.74 -16.52
C ASP A 202 -3.27 -10.47 -15.19
N LEU A 203 -3.25 -9.75 -14.07
CA LEU A 203 -3.55 -10.33 -12.75
C LEU A 203 -4.98 -10.87 -12.67
N LEU A 204 -5.97 -10.13 -13.18
CA LEU A 204 -7.36 -10.61 -13.23
C LEU A 204 -7.49 -11.86 -14.10
N ALA A 205 -6.80 -11.92 -15.23
CA ALA A 205 -6.78 -13.11 -16.09
C ALA A 205 -6.18 -14.33 -15.35
N GLN A 206 -5.12 -14.13 -14.60
CA GLN A 206 -4.50 -15.17 -13.76
C GLN A 206 -5.48 -15.70 -12.70
N PHE A 207 -6.17 -14.83 -11.97
CA PHE A 207 -7.15 -15.27 -10.97
C PHE A 207 -8.29 -16.05 -11.61
N LYS A 208 -8.76 -15.66 -12.78
CA LYS A 208 -9.80 -16.40 -13.54
C LYS A 208 -9.34 -17.77 -14.01
N ALA A 209 -8.07 -17.90 -14.41
CA ALA A 209 -7.50 -19.18 -14.85
C ALA A 209 -7.24 -20.17 -13.70
N SER A 210 -7.17 -19.68 -12.47
CA SER A 210 -6.91 -20.48 -11.26
C SER A 210 -8.20 -20.95 -10.56
N GLN A 211 -9.36 -20.72 -11.18
CA GLN A 211 -10.65 -21.29 -10.77
C GLN A 211 -10.82 -22.69 -11.32
#